data_5fb394d37bf914dd675ba601771e0e99
#
_entry.id   5fb394d37bf914dd675ba601771e0e99
#
_cell.length_a   1.000
_cell.length_b   1.000
_cell.length_c   1.000
_cell.angle_alpha   90.00
_cell.angle_beta   90.00
_cell.angle_gamma   90.00
#
_symmetry.space_group_name_H-M   'P 1'
#
loop_
_entity.id
_entity.type
_entity.pdbx_description
1 polymer ?
#
loop_
_entity_poly.entity_id
_entity_poly.type
_entity_poly.pdbx_seq_one_letter_code
_entity_poly.pdbx_strand_id
1 'polypeptide(L)'
;MTFRLARFACAAFVALAANLAAAAQVDDATAVKMAAPHELIVAGDLSPAQREAILTPINNLYGFWNNGSPDLLKKALSPEFFDHALPPGRPQGPAGPAAASKGFLAAVPDLVVTVEQQVASVDRVVSQVRLTGHFTGKLGDVQGKGQAIDFLAIDILRVRGGKVTDNWHLEDNLGFMRQAGLLAK
;
A
#
# COMPACT_ATOMS: atom_id res chain seq x y z
N MET A 1 -68.72 -29.95 -11.80
CA MET A 1 -67.55 -30.42 -11.05
C MET A 1 -66.32 -30.08 -11.90
N THR A 2 -65.75 -28.91 -11.68
CA THR A 2 -64.65 -28.37 -12.53
C THR A 2 -63.41 -28.24 -11.67
N PHE A 3 -62.39 -29.08 -11.94
CA PHE A 3 -61.09 -29.03 -11.29
C PHE A 3 -60.23 -27.94 -11.91
N ARG A 4 -59.82 -26.94 -11.09
CA ARG A 4 -58.81 -25.96 -11.43
C ARG A 4 -57.44 -26.49 -11.07
N LEU A 5 -56.55 -26.71 -12.08
CA LEU A 5 -55.14 -26.99 -11.88
C LEU A 5 -54.42 -25.67 -11.51
N ALA A 6 -53.84 -25.65 -10.33
CA ALA A 6 -52.91 -24.61 -9.91
C ALA A 6 -51.51 -24.86 -10.52
N ARG A 7 -51.02 -23.97 -11.36
CA ARG A 7 -49.65 -23.98 -11.89
C ARG A 7 -48.73 -23.36 -10.84
N PHE A 8 -47.85 -24.15 -10.22
CA PHE A 8 -46.73 -23.65 -9.44
C PHE A 8 -45.60 -23.22 -10.40
N ALA A 9 -45.34 -21.93 -10.45
CA ALA A 9 -44.14 -21.41 -11.12
C ALA A 9 -42.95 -21.50 -10.15
N CYS A 10 -42.01 -22.40 -10.42
CA CYS A 10 -40.71 -22.43 -9.77
C CYS A 10 -39.87 -21.30 -10.30
N ALA A 11 -39.68 -20.22 -9.52
CA ALA A 11 -38.68 -19.20 -9.78
C ALA A 11 -37.31 -19.74 -9.38
N ALA A 12 -36.48 -20.11 -10.36
CA ALA A 12 -35.09 -20.45 -10.13
C ALA A 12 -34.31 -19.16 -9.84
N PHE A 13 -33.90 -18.95 -8.59
CA PHE A 13 -32.91 -17.94 -8.23
C PHE A 13 -31.53 -18.42 -8.69
N VAL A 14 -31.02 -17.87 -9.78
CA VAL A 14 -29.62 -18.02 -10.16
C VAL A 14 -28.83 -17.05 -9.28
N ALA A 15 -28.20 -17.58 -8.24
CA ALA A 15 -27.23 -16.84 -7.45
C ALA A 15 -25.96 -16.65 -8.31
N LEU A 16 -25.77 -15.44 -8.83
CA LEU A 16 -24.56 -15.02 -9.51
C LEU A 16 -23.46 -14.88 -8.43
N ALA A 17 -22.68 -15.94 -8.19
CA ALA A 17 -21.49 -15.88 -7.37
C ALA A 17 -20.45 -15.05 -8.16
N ALA A 18 -20.32 -13.76 -7.81
CA ALA A 18 -19.21 -12.94 -8.26
C ALA A 18 -17.92 -13.52 -7.64
N ASN A 19 -17.18 -14.32 -8.40
CA ASN A 19 -15.80 -14.65 -8.10
C ASN A 19 -15.00 -13.36 -8.22
N LEU A 20 -14.79 -12.65 -7.09
CA LEU A 20 -13.75 -11.64 -6.95
C LEU A 20 -12.42 -12.41 -7.01
N ALA A 21 -11.87 -12.56 -8.22
CA ALA A 21 -10.49 -12.97 -8.38
C ALA A 21 -9.64 -11.94 -7.64
N ALA A 22 -8.91 -12.38 -6.60
CA ALA A 22 -7.87 -11.56 -6.00
C ALA A 22 -6.96 -11.11 -7.14
N ALA A 23 -6.77 -9.79 -7.29
CA ALA A 23 -5.85 -9.27 -8.30
C ALA A 23 -4.51 -9.97 -8.08
N ALA A 24 -3.97 -10.62 -9.12
CA ALA A 24 -2.67 -11.26 -9.02
C ALA A 24 -1.65 -10.16 -8.70
N GLN A 25 -0.93 -10.33 -7.59
CA GLN A 25 0.11 -9.38 -7.21
C GLN A 25 1.15 -9.33 -8.32
N VAL A 26 1.55 -8.11 -8.70
CA VAL A 26 2.59 -7.89 -9.71
C VAL A 26 3.95 -8.40 -9.21
N ASP A 27 4.83 -8.79 -10.15
CA ASP A 27 6.20 -9.16 -9.80
C ASP A 27 7.02 -7.98 -9.25
N ASP A 28 8.16 -8.28 -8.62
CA ASP A 28 9.01 -7.28 -7.96
C ASP A 28 9.49 -6.18 -8.91
N ALA A 29 9.87 -6.53 -10.13
CA ALA A 29 10.37 -5.55 -11.11
C ALA A 29 9.27 -4.59 -11.55
N THR A 30 8.07 -5.11 -11.79
CA THR A 30 6.87 -4.32 -12.08
C THR A 30 6.49 -3.44 -10.89
N ALA A 31 6.48 -3.98 -9.68
CA ALA A 31 6.15 -3.24 -8.47
C ALA A 31 7.10 -2.05 -8.23
N VAL A 32 8.41 -2.26 -8.43
CA VAL A 32 9.43 -1.20 -8.34
C VAL A 32 9.24 -0.16 -9.44
N LYS A 33 8.92 -0.59 -10.66
CA LYS A 33 8.67 0.34 -11.78
C LYS A 33 7.43 1.21 -11.54
N MET A 34 6.38 0.65 -10.97
CA MET A 34 5.16 1.41 -10.59
C MET A 34 5.46 2.50 -9.55
N ALA A 35 6.46 2.26 -8.71
CA ALA A 35 6.90 3.19 -7.67
C ALA A 35 7.94 4.21 -8.16
N ALA A 36 8.25 4.28 -9.45
CA ALA A 36 9.13 5.32 -9.98
C ALA A 36 8.49 6.70 -9.76
N PRO A 37 9.23 7.69 -9.22
CA PRO A 37 8.66 9.01 -8.93
C PRO A 37 8.28 9.74 -10.22
N HIS A 38 7.12 10.41 -10.22
CA HIS A 38 6.71 11.27 -11.33
C HIS A 38 7.60 12.50 -11.43
N GLU A 39 8.05 13.01 -10.28
CA GLU A 39 9.02 14.10 -10.20
C GLU A 39 10.14 13.72 -9.22
N LEU A 40 11.39 13.88 -9.65
CA LEU A 40 12.58 13.65 -8.82
C LEU A 40 13.47 14.89 -8.79
N ILE A 41 13.60 15.46 -7.61
CA ILE A 41 14.52 16.56 -7.34
C ILE A 41 15.70 15.99 -6.54
N VAL A 42 16.90 16.18 -7.03
CA VAL A 42 18.12 15.76 -6.33
C VAL A 42 18.85 17.02 -5.86
N ALA A 43 18.93 17.18 -4.55
CA ALA A 43 19.62 18.32 -3.95
C ALA A 43 21.13 18.07 -3.87
N GLY A 44 21.92 19.09 -4.23
CA GLY A 44 23.37 19.07 -4.12
C GLY A 44 24.09 18.27 -5.20
N ASP A 45 25.40 18.10 -5.02
CA ASP A 45 26.29 17.47 -5.99
C ASP A 45 26.43 15.96 -5.76
N LEU A 46 25.31 15.22 -5.72
CA LEU A 46 25.37 13.76 -5.62
C LEU A 46 25.91 13.15 -6.91
N SER A 47 26.99 12.39 -6.81
CA SER A 47 27.47 11.57 -7.91
C SER A 47 26.42 10.53 -8.32
N PRO A 48 26.47 9.99 -9.56
CA PRO A 48 25.55 8.93 -10.00
C PRO A 48 25.49 7.73 -9.03
N ALA A 49 26.63 7.28 -8.52
CA ALA A 49 26.72 6.18 -7.58
C ALA A 49 26.06 6.47 -6.22
N GLN A 50 26.23 7.70 -5.71
CA GLN A 50 25.55 8.15 -4.48
C GLN A 50 24.05 8.23 -4.67
N ARG A 51 23.59 8.76 -5.81
CA ARG A 51 22.18 8.82 -6.17
C ARG A 51 21.56 7.42 -6.21
N GLU A 52 22.21 6.48 -6.88
CA GLU A 52 21.76 5.09 -6.95
C GLU A 52 21.69 4.44 -5.55
N ALA A 53 22.74 4.60 -4.74
CA ALA A 53 22.82 4.05 -3.38
C ALA A 53 21.70 4.59 -2.46
N ILE A 54 21.22 5.82 -2.69
CA ILE A 54 20.14 6.43 -1.92
C ILE A 54 18.77 6.01 -2.45
N LEU A 55 18.57 6.03 -3.78
CA LEU A 55 17.25 5.81 -4.36
C LEU A 55 16.85 4.34 -4.47
N THR A 56 17.81 3.43 -4.68
CA THR A 56 17.52 1.99 -4.82
C THR A 56 16.75 1.42 -3.64
N PRO A 57 17.16 1.60 -2.35
CA PRO A 57 16.39 1.09 -1.23
C PRO A 57 15.00 1.75 -1.10
N ILE A 58 14.85 3.02 -1.49
CA ILE A 58 13.57 3.73 -1.48
C ILE A 58 12.61 3.13 -2.52
N ASN A 59 13.09 2.91 -3.75
CA ASN A 59 12.28 2.30 -4.81
C ASN A 59 11.84 0.87 -4.43
N ASN A 60 12.73 0.10 -3.78
CA ASN A 60 12.37 -1.21 -3.25
C ASN A 60 11.31 -1.12 -2.14
N LEU A 61 11.37 -0.10 -1.27
CA LEU A 61 10.37 0.10 -0.22
C LEU A 61 8.98 0.39 -0.80
N TYR A 62 8.89 1.28 -1.79
CA TYR A 62 7.60 1.57 -2.43
C TYR A 62 7.12 0.44 -3.34
N GLY A 63 8.04 -0.30 -3.98
CA GLY A 63 7.72 -1.54 -4.67
C GLY A 63 7.13 -2.59 -3.72
N PHE A 64 7.69 -2.74 -2.53
CA PHE A 64 7.13 -3.59 -1.48
C PHE A 64 5.69 -3.19 -1.11
N TRP A 65 5.38 -1.90 -1.01
CA TRP A 65 4.01 -1.46 -0.74
C TRP A 65 3.03 -1.83 -1.86
N ASN A 66 3.50 -1.98 -3.11
CA ASN A 66 2.68 -2.40 -4.25
C ASN A 66 2.37 -3.91 -4.28
N ASN A 67 3.27 -4.77 -3.75
CA ASN A 67 3.08 -6.21 -3.88
C ASN A 67 3.28 -7.04 -2.60
N GLY A 68 3.70 -6.41 -1.50
CA GLY A 68 3.96 -7.08 -0.23
C GLY A 68 5.18 -8.01 -0.22
N SER A 69 6.06 -7.93 -1.23
CA SER A 69 7.22 -8.83 -1.38
C SER A 69 8.20 -8.73 -0.21
N PRO A 70 8.43 -9.82 0.54
CA PRO A 70 9.42 -9.82 1.61
C PRO A 70 10.84 -9.60 1.10
N ASP A 71 11.14 -9.95 -0.14
CA ASP A 71 12.46 -9.73 -0.75
C ASP A 71 12.70 -8.26 -1.04
N LEU A 72 11.69 -7.52 -1.52
CA LEU A 72 11.79 -6.07 -1.68
C LEU A 72 11.95 -5.39 -0.32
N LEU A 73 11.19 -5.79 0.68
CA LEU A 73 11.33 -5.25 2.04
C LEU A 73 12.73 -5.46 2.60
N LYS A 74 13.28 -6.67 2.44
CA LYS A 74 14.66 -7.02 2.85
C LYS A 74 15.72 -6.22 2.08
N LYS A 75 15.49 -5.95 0.79
CA LYS A 75 16.36 -5.08 -0.03
C LYS A 75 16.28 -3.63 0.40
N ALA A 76 15.12 -3.16 0.85
CA ALA A 76 14.86 -1.79 1.25
C ALA A 76 15.38 -1.45 2.65
N LEU A 77 14.98 -2.21 3.66
CA LEU A 77 15.18 -1.85 5.06
C LEU A 77 16.44 -2.43 5.68
N SER A 78 17.04 -1.65 6.59
CA SER A 78 18.02 -2.17 7.54
C SER A 78 17.35 -3.14 8.54
N PRO A 79 18.06 -4.18 9.03
CA PRO A 79 17.57 -4.95 10.18
C PRO A 79 17.30 -4.10 11.42
N GLU A 80 18.00 -2.96 11.54
CA GLU A 80 17.88 -1.97 12.62
C GLU A 80 16.94 -0.80 12.26
N PHE A 81 16.07 -0.98 11.25
CA PHE A 81 15.11 0.04 10.85
C PHE A 81 14.29 0.51 12.04
N PHE A 82 14.14 1.83 12.17
CA PHE A 82 13.37 2.46 13.24
C PHE A 82 12.28 3.37 12.64
N ASP A 83 11.05 3.12 13.03
CA ASP A 83 9.88 3.91 12.69
C ASP A 83 9.60 4.92 13.81
N HIS A 84 9.75 6.22 13.51
CA HIS A 84 9.55 7.33 14.46
C HIS A 84 8.08 7.75 14.60
N ALA A 85 7.19 7.26 13.74
CA ALA A 85 5.75 7.56 13.75
C ALA A 85 4.91 6.29 13.97
N LEU A 86 5.47 5.30 14.64
CA LEU A 86 4.90 3.97 14.81
C LEU A 86 3.50 4.01 15.46
N PRO A 87 2.45 3.53 14.80
CA PRO A 87 1.12 3.43 15.40
C PRO A 87 1.11 2.47 16.60
N PRO A 88 0.26 2.74 17.63
CA PRO A 88 0.11 1.86 18.79
C PRO A 88 -0.17 0.41 18.40
N GLY A 89 0.55 -0.54 19.01
CA GLY A 89 0.37 -1.98 18.80
C GLY A 89 1.10 -2.55 17.57
N ARG A 90 1.74 -1.72 16.74
CA ARG A 90 2.57 -2.19 15.63
C ARG A 90 3.99 -2.53 16.14
N PRO A 91 4.60 -3.65 15.72
CA PRO A 91 5.98 -3.95 16.11
C PRO A 91 6.96 -2.96 15.47
N GLN A 92 8.05 -2.65 16.19
CA GLN A 92 9.16 -1.87 15.67
C GLN A 92 10.02 -2.70 14.70
N GLY A 93 10.85 -2.04 13.89
CA GLY A 93 11.72 -2.67 12.93
C GLY A 93 10.98 -3.12 11.64
N PRO A 94 11.63 -3.93 10.77
CA PRO A 94 11.05 -4.38 9.52
C PRO A 94 9.72 -5.16 9.65
N ALA A 95 9.45 -5.73 10.82
CA ALA A 95 8.20 -6.43 11.11
C ALA A 95 6.98 -5.48 11.10
N GLY A 96 7.17 -4.19 11.40
CA GLY A 96 6.12 -3.18 11.37
C GLY A 96 5.51 -2.98 9.98
N PRO A 97 6.30 -2.56 8.99
CA PRO A 97 5.83 -2.44 7.61
C PRO A 97 5.31 -3.76 7.03
N ALA A 98 5.95 -4.90 7.36
CA ALA A 98 5.48 -6.22 6.92
C ALA A 98 4.04 -6.51 7.40
N ALA A 99 3.76 -6.27 8.68
CA ALA A 99 2.42 -6.45 9.25
C ALA A 99 1.41 -5.46 8.65
N ALA A 100 1.82 -4.19 8.46
CA ALA A 100 0.98 -3.15 7.89
C ALA A 100 0.58 -3.46 6.44
N SER A 101 1.55 -3.79 5.58
CA SER A 101 1.31 -4.13 4.18
C SER A 101 0.39 -5.34 4.05
N LYS A 102 0.63 -6.41 4.83
CA LYS A 102 -0.24 -7.58 4.85
C LYS A 102 -1.70 -7.22 5.17
N GLY A 103 -1.92 -6.39 6.18
CA GLY A 103 -3.27 -5.95 6.56
C GLY A 103 -3.91 -5.05 5.52
N PHE A 104 -3.13 -4.14 4.94
CA PHE A 104 -3.65 -3.19 3.97
C PHE A 104 -3.97 -3.86 2.63
N LEU A 105 -3.10 -4.74 2.11
CA LEU A 105 -3.36 -5.54 0.89
C LEU A 105 -4.52 -6.52 1.08
N ALA A 106 -4.74 -7.02 2.29
CA ALA A 106 -5.93 -7.83 2.58
C ALA A 106 -7.22 -7.00 2.55
N ALA A 107 -7.18 -5.73 2.93
CA ALA A 107 -8.31 -4.82 2.89
C ALA A 107 -8.56 -4.22 1.49
N VAL A 108 -7.48 -3.85 0.80
CA VAL A 108 -7.46 -3.20 -0.52
C VAL A 108 -6.59 -4.04 -1.47
N PRO A 109 -7.12 -5.14 -2.05
CA PRO A 109 -6.33 -6.09 -2.83
C PRO A 109 -5.75 -5.52 -4.14
N ASP A 110 -6.33 -4.46 -4.66
CA ASP A 110 -5.91 -3.72 -5.84
C ASP A 110 -5.15 -2.43 -5.49
N LEU A 111 -4.52 -2.37 -4.31
CA LEU A 111 -3.73 -1.23 -3.87
C LEU A 111 -2.64 -0.88 -4.89
N VAL A 112 -2.60 0.39 -5.27
CA VAL A 112 -1.52 0.99 -6.03
C VAL A 112 -0.92 2.14 -5.22
N VAL A 113 0.39 2.08 -5.02
CA VAL A 113 1.20 3.13 -4.40
C VAL A 113 2.04 3.79 -5.47
N THR A 114 1.78 5.07 -5.72
CA THR A 114 2.55 5.91 -6.65
C THR A 114 3.35 6.95 -5.87
N VAL A 115 4.54 7.28 -6.38
CA VAL A 115 5.37 8.36 -5.82
C VAL A 115 5.14 9.59 -6.68
N GLU A 116 4.41 10.58 -6.14
CA GLU A 116 4.08 11.81 -6.87
C GLU A 116 5.32 12.68 -7.06
N GLN A 117 6.06 12.90 -5.98
CA GLN A 117 7.33 13.63 -6.02
C GLN A 117 8.30 13.11 -4.96
N GLN A 118 9.58 13.25 -5.28
CA GLN A 118 10.68 12.89 -4.39
C GLN A 118 11.74 13.98 -4.36
N VAL A 119 12.22 14.31 -3.17
CA VAL A 119 13.40 15.15 -2.96
C VAL A 119 14.47 14.33 -2.27
N ALA A 120 15.57 14.08 -2.97
CA ALA A 120 16.72 13.32 -2.46
C ALA A 120 17.88 14.24 -2.09
N SER A 121 18.46 14.02 -0.93
CA SER A 121 19.67 14.68 -0.41
C SER A 121 20.69 13.62 0.02
N VAL A 122 21.80 14.01 0.65
CA VAL A 122 22.94 13.12 0.96
C VAL A 122 22.56 11.84 1.72
N ASP A 123 21.66 11.92 2.71
CA ASP A 123 21.21 10.79 3.51
C ASP A 123 19.69 10.79 3.78
N ARG A 124 18.95 11.67 3.07
CA ARG A 124 17.51 11.83 3.25
C ARG A 124 16.78 11.81 1.91
N VAL A 125 15.64 11.13 1.94
CA VAL A 125 14.65 11.23 0.86
C VAL A 125 13.32 11.60 1.47
N VAL A 126 12.72 12.67 0.94
CA VAL A 126 11.34 13.03 1.25
C VAL A 126 10.50 12.61 0.07
N SER A 127 9.44 11.87 0.31
CA SER A 127 8.52 11.38 -0.73
C SER A 127 7.10 11.75 -0.39
N GLN A 128 6.39 12.30 -1.36
CA GLN A 128 4.93 12.36 -1.34
C GLN A 128 4.42 11.16 -2.13
N VAL A 129 3.65 10.32 -1.47
CA VAL A 129 3.07 9.12 -2.07
C VAL A 129 1.56 9.19 -2.07
N ARG A 130 0.94 8.60 -3.10
CA ARG A 130 -0.51 8.46 -3.23
C ARG A 130 -0.86 6.99 -3.19
N LEU A 131 -1.85 6.65 -2.38
CA LEU A 131 -2.37 5.31 -2.22
C LEU A 131 -3.78 5.26 -2.79
N THR A 132 -4.01 4.41 -3.80
CA THR A 132 -5.32 4.25 -4.46
C THR A 132 -5.74 2.80 -4.52
N GLY A 133 -7.03 2.54 -4.62
CA GLY A 133 -7.60 1.19 -4.75
C GLY A 133 -9.05 1.13 -4.30
N HIS A 134 -9.54 -0.09 -4.03
CA HIS A 134 -10.92 -0.30 -3.59
C HIS A 134 -10.94 -1.15 -2.32
N PHE A 135 -11.59 -0.63 -1.28
CA PHE A 135 -11.80 -1.38 -0.04
C PHE A 135 -12.86 -2.46 -0.29
N THR A 136 -12.39 -3.64 -0.69
CA THR A 136 -13.22 -4.83 -0.98
C THR A 136 -13.00 -5.95 0.01
N GLY A 137 -11.84 -5.99 0.66
CA GLY A 137 -11.47 -6.99 1.64
C GLY A 137 -11.96 -6.64 3.06
N LYS A 138 -11.19 -7.05 4.08
CA LYS A 138 -11.55 -6.86 5.48
C LYS A 138 -10.48 -6.05 6.21
N LEU A 139 -10.90 -5.03 6.99
CA LEU A 139 -10.05 -4.27 7.88
C LEU A 139 -10.61 -4.34 9.31
N GLY A 140 -9.89 -5.01 10.22
CA GLY A 140 -10.44 -5.35 11.52
C GLY A 140 -11.73 -6.17 11.37
N ASP A 141 -12.83 -5.72 11.94
CA ASP A 141 -14.14 -6.35 11.82
C ASP A 141 -15.01 -5.81 10.68
N VAL A 142 -14.53 -4.80 9.95
CA VAL A 142 -15.30 -4.15 8.89
C VAL A 142 -14.99 -4.79 7.53
N GLN A 143 -16.05 -5.24 6.84
CA GLN A 143 -16.00 -5.74 5.47
C GLN A 143 -16.16 -4.56 4.51
N GLY A 144 -15.21 -4.42 3.57
CA GLY A 144 -15.28 -3.46 2.48
C GLY A 144 -16.41 -3.79 1.49
N LYS A 145 -16.95 -2.76 0.87
CA LYS A 145 -18.07 -2.82 -0.09
C LYS A 145 -17.69 -2.25 -1.46
N GLY A 146 -16.40 -2.12 -1.74
CA GLY A 146 -15.89 -1.54 -2.98
C GLY A 146 -15.74 -0.01 -2.94
N GLN A 147 -15.62 0.57 -1.74
CA GLN A 147 -15.39 2.01 -1.61
C GLN A 147 -14.03 2.38 -2.24
N ALA A 148 -14.03 3.40 -3.09
CA ALA A 148 -12.80 3.93 -3.65
C ALA A 148 -11.95 4.58 -2.55
N ILE A 149 -10.66 4.26 -2.55
CA ILE A 149 -9.65 4.79 -1.64
C ILE A 149 -8.67 5.62 -2.46
N ASP A 150 -8.42 6.84 -2.01
CA ASP A 150 -7.47 7.76 -2.62
C ASP A 150 -6.98 8.76 -1.55
N PHE A 151 -5.79 8.54 -1.00
CA PHE A 151 -5.23 9.40 0.03
C PHE A 151 -3.71 9.53 -0.11
N LEU A 152 -3.16 10.53 0.55
CA LEU A 152 -1.75 10.88 0.49
C LEU A 152 -1.02 10.49 1.78
N ALA A 153 0.29 10.25 1.62
CA ALA A 153 1.23 10.18 2.73
C ALA A 153 2.50 10.94 2.39
N ILE A 154 3.21 11.37 3.42
CA ILE A 154 4.55 11.95 3.33
C ILE A 154 5.48 11.10 4.18
N ASP A 155 6.57 10.65 3.56
CA ASP A 155 7.66 9.97 4.24
C ASP A 155 8.92 10.84 4.23
N ILE A 156 9.62 10.87 5.36
CA ILE A 156 11.00 11.35 5.46
C ILE A 156 11.84 10.14 5.81
N LEU A 157 12.63 9.67 4.85
CA LEU A 157 13.41 8.45 4.96
C LEU A 157 14.90 8.76 5.12
N ARG A 158 15.58 8.10 6.06
CA ARG A 158 17.04 8.13 6.15
C ARG A 158 17.62 6.89 5.50
N VAL A 159 18.66 7.09 4.69
CA VAL A 159 19.39 6.00 4.04
C VAL A 159 20.84 5.98 4.53
N ARG A 160 21.30 4.83 5.00
CA ARG A 160 22.68 4.56 5.39
C ARG A 160 23.09 3.18 4.92
N GLY A 161 24.31 3.05 4.37
CA GLY A 161 24.81 1.77 3.89
C GLY A 161 23.93 1.11 2.83
N GLY A 162 23.23 1.91 1.98
CA GLY A 162 22.34 1.38 0.96
C GLY A 162 21.03 0.78 1.50
N LYS A 163 20.64 1.15 2.72
CA LYS A 163 19.40 0.71 3.38
C LYS A 163 18.67 1.87 4.03
N VAL A 164 17.35 1.81 4.06
CA VAL A 164 16.53 2.71 4.87
C VAL A 164 16.70 2.31 6.33
N THR A 165 17.15 3.24 7.15
CA THR A 165 17.38 3.04 8.59
C THR A 165 16.32 3.67 9.46
N ASP A 166 15.67 4.73 8.98
CA ASP A 166 14.66 5.48 9.74
C ASP A 166 13.53 5.94 8.83
N ASN A 167 12.31 6.01 9.36
CA ASN A 167 11.18 6.66 8.73
C ASN A 167 10.46 7.57 9.73
N TRP A 168 10.15 8.79 9.31
CA TRP A 168 9.15 9.69 9.89
C TRP A 168 8.07 9.84 8.84
N HIS A 169 6.85 9.44 9.15
CA HIS A 169 5.77 9.48 8.18
C HIS A 169 4.50 10.10 8.73
N LEU A 170 3.71 10.64 7.84
CA LEU A 170 2.37 11.15 8.12
C LEU A 170 1.45 10.74 6.97
N GLU A 171 0.39 10.03 7.30
CA GLU A 171 -0.62 9.56 6.37
C GLU A 171 -1.93 10.32 6.60
N ASP A 172 -2.69 10.60 5.55
CA ASP A 172 -4.06 11.10 5.69
C ASP A 172 -5.02 9.97 6.13
N ASN A 173 -4.78 9.47 7.34
CA ASN A 173 -5.59 8.43 7.93
C ASN A 173 -7.07 8.85 8.10
N LEU A 174 -7.33 10.14 8.32
CA LEU A 174 -8.69 10.64 8.42
C LEU A 174 -9.43 10.57 7.09
N GLY A 175 -8.75 10.97 5.99
CA GLY A 175 -9.25 10.84 4.63
C GLY A 175 -9.55 9.39 4.28
N PHE A 176 -8.60 8.48 4.53
CA PHE A 176 -8.78 7.04 4.35
C PHE A 176 -10.00 6.51 5.13
N MET A 177 -10.12 6.80 6.42
CA MET A 177 -11.23 6.31 7.25
C MET A 177 -12.59 6.82 6.77
N ARG A 178 -12.67 8.08 6.31
CA ARG A 178 -13.89 8.63 5.71
C ARG A 178 -14.27 7.90 4.42
N GLN A 179 -13.32 7.73 3.50
CA GLN A 179 -13.53 7.06 2.22
C GLN A 179 -13.93 5.58 2.43
N ALA A 180 -13.28 4.89 3.35
CA ALA A 180 -13.59 3.51 3.70
C ALA A 180 -14.93 3.36 4.46
N GLY A 181 -15.55 4.45 4.93
CA GLY A 181 -16.76 4.41 5.73
C GLY A 181 -16.57 3.87 7.15
N LEU A 182 -15.37 4.06 7.71
CA LEU A 182 -14.97 3.57 9.03
C LEU A 182 -15.25 4.56 10.17
N LEU A 183 -15.57 5.82 9.85
CA LEU A 183 -15.96 6.81 10.85
C LEU A 183 -17.43 6.63 11.22
N ALA A 184 -17.73 6.70 12.53
CA ALA A 184 -19.11 6.82 12.99
C ALA A 184 -19.75 8.08 12.39
N LYS A 185 -21.01 7.96 11.96
CA LYS A 185 -21.82 9.09 11.53
C LYS A 185 -22.23 9.92 12.72
#